data_32a614dedd3a57a4860663bdab40a7ef
#
_entry.id   32a614dedd3a57a4860663bdab40a7ef
#
_cell.length_a   1.000
_cell.length_b   1.000
_cell.length_c   1.000
_cell.angle_alpha   90.00
_cell.angle_beta   90.00
_cell.angle_gamma   90.00
#
_symmetry.space_group_name_H-M   'P 1'
#
loop_
_entity.id
_entity.type
_entity.pdbx_description
1 polymer ?
#
loop_
_entity_poly.entity_id
_entity_poly.type
_entity_poly.pdbx_seq_one_letter_code
_entity_poly.pdbx_strand_id
1 'polypeptide(L)' 'MKIPTRLIRCEWPPNDGVKPGNERFDNLLDSIKKEGIREPITINLQWRIIDGNHRLAIARLLGLTTIECRVWTETEFIE' A
#
# COMPACT_ATOMS: atom_id res chain seq x y z
N MET A 1 6.97 -4.95 9.14
CA MET A 1 8.33 -4.73 8.57
C MET A 1 8.27 -3.69 7.49
N LYS A 2 9.27 -2.87 7.37
CA LYS A 2 9.33 -1.85 6.32
C LYS A 2 9.98 -2.43 5.08
N ILE A 3 9.30 -2.30 3.94
CA ILE A 3 9.78 -2.83 2.66
C ILE A 3 9.84 -1.70 1.66
N PRO A 4 10.90 -1.63 0.84
CA PRO A 4 10.97 -0.63 -0.21
C PRO A 4 9.76 -0.71 -1.14
N THR A 5 9.10 0.42 -1.35
CA THR A 5 7.87 0.46 -2.18
C THR A 5 8.11 -0.04 -3.60
N ARG A 6 9.32 0.20 -4.13
CA ARG A 6 9.69 -0.24 -5.49
C ARG A 6 9.74 -1.75 -5.65
N LEU A 7 9.89 -2.50 -4.55
CA LEU A 7 10.01 -3.96 -4.59
C LEU A 7 8.66 -4.66 -4.49
N ILE A 8 7.61 -3.93 -4.15
CA ILE A 8 6.27 -4.51 -3.99
C ILE A 8 5.64 -4.64 -5.37
N ARG A 9 5.21 -5.84 -5.71
CA ARG A 9 4.61 -6.13 -7.01
C ARG A 9 3.11 -5.87 -6.97
N CYS A 10 2.65 -5.11 -7.95
CA CYS A 10 1.23 -4.88 -8.18
C CYS A 10 0.95 -5.22 -9.63
N GLU A 11 0.34 -6.38 -9.87
CA GLU A 11 0.09 -6.86 -11.24
C GLU A 11 -1.15 -6.23 -11.88
N TRP A 12 -1.99 -5.64 -11.06
CA TRP A 12 -3.24 -5.09 -11.56
C TRP A 12 -3.00 -3.64 -11.95
N PRO A 13 -3.48 -3.22 -13.13
CA PRO A 13 -3.56 -1.79 -13.36
C PRO A 13 -4.40 -1.20 -12.24
N PRO A 14 -4.08 0.03 -11.78
CA PRO A 14 -4.89 0.65 -10.74
C PRO A 14 -6.34 0.66 -11.21
N ASN A 15 -7.25 0.16 -10.38
CA ASN A 15 -8.66 0.26 -10.70
C ASN A 15 -9.08 1.73 -10.52
N ASP A 16 -10.31 2.04 -10.90
CA ASP A 16 -10.77 3.43 -10.90
C ASP A 16 -10.74 4.07 -9.52
N GLY A 17 -10.78 3.28 -8.47
CA GLY A 17 -10.70 3.79 -7.10
C GLY A 17 -9.31 4.19 -6.65
N VAL A 18 -8.28 4.01 -7.47
CA VAL A 18 -6.88 4.27 -7.12
C VAL A 18 -6.33 5.47 -7.88
N LYS A 19 -7.19 6.35 -8.37
CA LYS A 19 -6.79 7.53 -9.12
C LYS A 19 -7.06 8.80 -8.33
N PRO A 20 -6.18 9.83 -8.45
CA PRO A 20 -6.51 11.16 -7.94
C PRO A 20 -7.83 11.66 -8.52
N GLY A 21 -8.61 12.38 -7.72
CA GLY A 21 -9.93 12.82 -8.09
C GLY A 21 -11.07 11.92 -7.62
N ASN A 22 -10.76 10.70 -7.21
CA ASN A 22 -11.73 9.83 -6.54
C ASN A 22 -11.82 10.25 -5.07
N GLU A 23 -13.05 10.45 -4.56
CA GLU A 23 -13.27 10.95 -3.20
C GLU A 23 -12.60 10.06 -2.13
N ARG A 24 -12.73 8.75 -2.25
CA ARG A 24 -12.09 7.83 -1.30
C ARG A 24 -10.57 7.95 -1.34
N PHE A 25 -10.03 8.03 -2.55
CA PHE A 25 -8.59 8.19 -2.71
C PHE A 25 -8.13 9.50 -2.10
N ASP A 26 -8.82 10.60 -2.40
CA ASP A 26 -8.44 11.92 -1.92
C ASP A 26 -8.54 12.02 -0.40
N ASN A 27 -9.57 11.44 0.20
CA ASN A 27 -9.73 11.42 1.65
C ASN A 27 -8.60 10.62 2.32
N LEU A 28 -8.26 9.48 1.76
CA LEU A 28 -7.17 8.66 2.27
C LEU A 28 -5.82 9.35 2.08
N LEU A 29 -5.64 10.03 0.95
CA LEU A 29 -4.44 10.80 0.68
C LEU A 29 -4.24 11.89 1.72
N ASP A 30 -5.29 12.65 2.04
CA ASP A 30 -5.23 13.69 3.05
C ASP A 30 -4.89 13.12 4.42
N SER A 31 -5.51 12.00 4.78
CA SER A 31 -5.25 11.33 6.06
C SER A 31 -3.78 10.90 6.15
N ILE A 32 -3.25 10.33 5.10
CA ILE A 32 -1.86 9.87 5.08
C ILE A 32 -0.88 11.03 5.11
N LYS A 33 -1.19 12.13 4.43
CA LYS A 33 -0.36 13.33 4.50
C LYS A 33 -0.25 13.89 5.92
N LYS A 34 -1.34 13.82 6.69
CA LYS A 34 -1.38 14.36 8.05
C LYS A 34 -0.80 13.42 9.08
N GLU A 35 -1.05 12.13 8.96
CA GLU A 35 -0.80 11.17 10.02
C GLU A 35 0.12 10.02 9.63
N GLY A 36 0.49 9.94 8.36
CA GLY A 36 1.25 8.81 7.85
C GLY A 36 0.37 7.59 7.62
N ILE A 37 0.99 6.49 7.20
CA ILE A 37 0.29 5.23 6.98
C ILE A 37 0.24 4.48 8.30
N ARG A 38 -0.95 4.38 8.88
CA ARG A 38 -1.14 3.76 10.19
C ARG A 38 -1.23 2.25 10.15
N GLU A 39 -1.84 1.73 9.09
CA GLU A 39 -2.04 0.30 8.96
C GLU A 39 -1.11 -0.26 7.90
N PRO A 40 -0.44 -1.39 8.19
CA PRO A 40 0.42 -2.02 7.20
C PRO A 40 -0.40 -2.54 6.03
N ILE A 41 0.20 -2.54 4.85
CA ILE A 41 -0.36 -3.27 3.71
C ILE A 41 -0.02 -4.75 3.87
N THR A 42 -0.76 -5.61 3.18
CA THR A 42 -0.52 -7.05 3.21
C THR A 42 0.08 -7.50 1.88
N ILE A 43 1.18 -8.22 1.95
CA ILE A 43 1.84 -8.80 0.78
C ILE A 43 2.04 -10.30 1.00
N ASN A 44 2.33 -11.04 -0.07
CA ASN A 44 2.68 -12.45 0.04
C ASN A 44 4.20 -12.65 0.06
N LEU A 45 4.63 -13.91 0.10
CA LEU A 45 6.06 -14.24 0.15
C LEU A 45 6.83 -13.86 -1.11
N GLN A 46 6.12 -13.63 -2.22
CA GLN A 46 6.72 -13.17 -3.47
C GLN A 46 6.67 -11.65 -3.60
N TRP A 47 6.32 -10.95 -2.51
CA TRP A 47 6.25 -9.49 -2.44
C TRP A 47 5.18 -8.88 -3.34
N ARG A 48 4.13 -9.67 -3.61
CA ARG A 48 2.97 -9.20 -4.35
C ARG A 48 1.93 -8.70 -3.37
N ILE A 49 1.34 -7.54 -3.68
CA ILE A 49 0.34 -6.97 -2.79
C ILE A 49 -0.95 -7.80 -2.79
N ILE A 50 -1.47 -8.06 -1.60
CA ILE A 50 -2.74 -8.76 -1.38
C ILE A 50 -3.82 -7.77 -0.99
N ASP A 51 -3.48 -6.83 -0.10
CA ASP A 51 -4.41 -5.84 0.41
C ASP A 51 -3.69 -4.53 0.67
N GLY A 52 -4.36 -3.43 0.41
CA GLY A 52 -3.79 -2.10 0.62
C GLY A 52 -3.32 -1.42 -0.65
N ASN A 53 -3.90 -1.75 -1.81
CA ASN A 53 -3.56 -1.13 -3.08
C ASN A 53 -3.61 0.40 -3.05
N HIS A 54 -4.63 0.97 -2.39
CA HIS A 54 -4.76 2.42 -2.28
C HIS A 54 -3.61 3.03 -1.48
N ARG A 55 -3.23 2.38 -0.38
CA ARG A 55 -2.12 2.86 0.45
C ARG A 55 -0.79 2.79 -0.31
N LEU A 56 -0.57 1.72 -1.04
CA LEU A 56 0.64 1.59 -1.86
C LEU A 56 0.69 2.65 -2.95
N ALA A 57 -0.43 2.89 -3.63
CA ALA A 57 -0.52 3.91 -4.67
C ALA A 57 -0.22 5.30 -4.09
N ILE A 58 -0.76 5.61 -2.92
CA ILE A 58 -0.52 6.87 -2.24
C ILE A 58 0.94 7.00 -1.80
N ALA A 59 1.51 5.92 -1.27
CA ALA A 59 2.92 5.92 -0.88
C ALA A 59 3.82 6.27 -2.07
N ARG A 60 3.55 5.67 -3.22
CA ARG A 60 4.29 5.96 -4.44
C ARG A 60 4.07 7.38 -4.92
N LEU A 61 2.83 7.86 -4.86
CA LEU A 61 2.50 9.23 -5.24
C LEU A 61 3.22 10.27 -4.36
N LEU A 62 3.34 9.99 -3.07
CA LEU A 62 4.03 10.88 -2.12
C LEU A 62 5.54 10.70 -2.12
N GLY A 63 6.08 9.77 -2.91
CA GLY A 63 7.52 9.53 -2.97
C GLY A 63 8.08 8.82 -1.75
N LEU A 64 7.24 8.09 -1.01
CA LEU A 64 7.72 7.31 0.14
C LEU A 64 8.56 6.15 -0.37
N THR A 65 9.76 6.00 0.18
CA THR A 65 10.70 4.97 -0.26
C THR A 65 10.42 3.61 0.37
N THR A 66 9.80 3.60 1.55
CA THR A 66 9.43 2.38 2.25
C THR A 66 7.99 2.46 2.73
N ILE A 67 7.40 1.31 2.96
CA ILE A 67 6.04 1.20 3.50
C ILE A 67 5.98 0.04 4.48
N GLU A 68 5.22 0.22 5.55
CA GLU A 68 5.02 -0.83 6.54
C GLU A 68 4.19 -1.95 5.95
N CYS A 69 4.67 -3.18 6.04
CA CYS A 69 4.03 -4.36 5.47
C CYS A 69 3.90 -5.47 6.50
N ARG A 70 2.85 -6.28 6.31
CA ARG A 70 2.76 -7.59 6.95
C ARG A 70 2.73 -8.63 5.85
N VAL A 71 3.36 -9.77 6.07
CA VAL A 71 3.45 -10.84 5.09
C VAL A 71 2.46 -11.94 5.44
N TRP A 72 1.58 -12.28 4.51
CA TRP A 72 0.66 -13.40 4.65
C TRP A 72 1.27 -14.65 4.04
N THR A 73 1.37 -15.72 4.84
CA THR A 73 2.03 -16.96 4.43
C THR A 73 1.07 -18.11 4.13
N GLU A 74 -0.23 -17.84 4.09
CA GLU A 74 -1.31 -18.81 3.97
C GLU A 74 -1.71 -19.45 5.30
N THR A 75 -0.89 -19.29 6.33
CA THR A 75 -1.20 -19.81 7.67
C THR A 75 -1.11 -18.75 8.76
N GLU A 76 -0.27 -17.74 8.55
CA GLU A 76 -0.05 -16.71 9.57
C GLU A 76 0.41 -15.41 8.95
N PHE A 77 0.32 -14.32 9.71
CA PHE A 77 0.93 -13.04 9.35
C PHE A 77 2.31 -12.94 9.98
N ILE A 78 3.26 -12.44 9.21
CA ILE A 78 4.59 -12.06 9.69
C ILE A 78 4.65 -10.53 9.67
N GLU A 79 4.94 -9.94 10.81
CA GLU A 79 5.01 -8.48 10.94
C GLU A 79 6.42 -7.94 11.12
#